data_3487ab6125ea6779b7275f5481fe5d48
#
_entry.id   3487ab6125ea6779b7275f5481fe5d48
#
_cell.length_a   1.000
_cell.length_b   1.000
_cell.length_c   1.000
_cell.angle_alpha   90.00
_cell.angle_beta   90.00
_cell.angle_gamma   90.00
#
_symmetry.space_group_name_H-M   'P 1'
#
loop_
_entity.id
_entity.type
_entity.pdbx_description
1 polymer ?
#
loop_
_entity_poly.entity_id
_entity_poly.type
_entity_poly.pdbx_seq_one_letter_code
_entity_poly.pdbx_strand_id
1 'polypeptide(L)'
;MDEHKPDPGFLHEVSAYQLAHVTKTPPQYEVISPRWVTRLLDWKELKSGVFRLNKVKEGETLLDILCSLQDASVIPETSFDYAPDPREYTLNSISTVLKVNTRLSDVYKEPFDQTKEQLRLSIESMKERQESLLINSPDYGLLVNGSKTQRIKTRTGPPTPDDLDSLIERVWKEPSFFLAHPSAVAAFGRECTLRGVPPVVVEMFGSPFITWRGIPIVPTDKLLVDGKRRPQGPNGKTNILLVRTGEKKQGVIGLYQGGLQGEQSRGLSVKYMGIDKEGYASYLLSLYCSAAVLVDDALGVLEDVEIGVYHDEKYA
;
A
#
# COMPACT_ATOMS: atom_id res chain seq x y z
N MET A 1 -45.37 7.69 -3.93
CA MET A 1 -44.71 6.40 -4.21
C MET A 1 -43.29 6.55 -3.68
N ASP A 2 -43.09 6.19 -2.42
CA ASP A 2 -41.75 6.23 -1.83
C ASP A 2 -40.91 5.13 -2.45
N GLU A 3 -39.89 5.51 -3.22
CA GLU A 3 -38.84 4.60 -3.64
C GLU A 3 -38.13 4.13 -2.39
N HIS A 4 -38.47 2.94 -1.97
CA HIS A 4 -37.78 2.23 -0.92
C HIS A 4 -36.35 1.96 -1.39
N LYS A 5 -35.43 2.91 -1.09
CA LYS A 5 -34.01 2.66 -1.27
C LYS A 5 -33.65 1.41 -0.47
N PRO A 6 -33.13 0.35 -1.10
CA PRO A 6 -32.71 -0.84 -0.38
C PRO A 6 -31.65 -0.44 0.66
N ASP A 7 -31.87 -0.88 1.88
CA ASP A 7 -30.93 -0.70 2.99
C ASP A 7 -29.57 -1.29 2.58
N PRO A 8 -28.46 -0.52 2.60
CA PRO A 8 -27.17 -0.92 1.98
C PRO A 8 -26.47 -2.11 2.64
N GLY A 9 -27.14 -2.84 3.51
CA GLY A 9 -26.59 -3.99 4.22
C GLY A 9 -27.15 -5.36 3.85
N PHE A 10 -28.12 -5.46 2.96
CA PHE A 10 -28.83 -6.74 2.76
C PHE A 10 -28.83 -7.21 1.31
N LEU A 11 -28.56 -8.50 1.13
CA LEU A 11 -28.71 -9.13 -0.18
C LEU A 11 -30.21 -9.27 -0.50
N HIS A 12 -30.64 -8.70 -1.62
CA HIS A 12 -31.97 -8.94 -2.16
C HIS A 12 -32.18 -10.42 -2.49
N GLU A 13 -33.40 -10.93 -2.37
CA GLU A 13 -33.73 -12.32 -2.69
C GLU A 13 -33.25 -12.74 -4.10
N VAL A 14 -33.44 -11.87 -5.10
CA VAL A 14 -32.98 -12.10 -6.47
C VAL A 14 -31.44 -12.25 -6.52
N SER A 15 -30.71 -11.41 -5.80
CA SER A 15 -29.26 -11.50 -5.75
C SER A 15 -28.76 -12.75 -5.00
N ALA A 16 -29.49 -13.14 -3.93
CA ALA A 16 -29.21 -14.36 -3.20
C ALA A 16 -29.45 -15.61 -4.07
N TYR A 17 -30.52 -15.62 -4.83
CA TYR A 17 -30.83 -16.69 -5.78
C TYR A 17 -29.78 -16.78 -6.91
N GLN A 18 -29.40 -15.66 -7.50
CA GLN A 18 -28.35 -15.61 -8.53
C GLN A 18 -27.02 -16.14 -7.97
N LEU A 19 -26.63 -15.71 -6.77
CA LEU A 19 -25.40 -16.16 -6.15
C LEU A 19 -25.38 -17.67 -5.90
N ALA A 20 -26.52 -18.25 -5.49
CA ALA A 20 -26.66 -19.69 -5.27
C ALA A 20 -26.53 -20.53 -6.56
N HIS A 21 -26.87 -19.98 -7.71
CA HIS A 21 -26.88 -20.68 -8.98
C HIS A 21 -25.64 -20.44 -9.86
N VAL A 22 -24.72 -19.58 -9.43
CA VAL A 22 -23.48 -19.31 -10.17
C VAL A 22 -22.41 -20.31 -9.80
N THR A 23 -21.83 -21.01 -10.79
CA THR A 23 -20.75 -21.98 -10.60
C THR A 23 -19.46 -21.38 -10.12
N LYS A 24 -19.23 -20.09 -10.37
CA LYS A 24 -18.12 -19.30 -9.87
C LYS A 24 -18.53 -17.85 -9.88
N THR A 25 -18.59 -17.23 -8.72
CA THR A 25 -18.69 -15.79 -8.62
C THR A 25 -17.28 -15.23 -8.67
N PRO A 26 -16.77 -14.76 -9.83
CA PRO A 26 -15.58 -13.96 -9.78
C PRO A 26 -15.90 -12.76 -8.91
N PRO A 27 -15.00 -12.31 -8.05
CA PRO A 27 -15.17 -11.03 -7.42
C PRO A 27 -15.29 -10.01 -8.54
N GLN A 28 -16.50 -9.61 -8.85
CA GLN A 28 -16.80 -8.58 -9.85
C GLN A 28 -16.55 -7.22 -9.24
N TYR A 29 -15.30 -7.00 -8.84
CA TYR A 29 -14.91 -5.67 -8.46
C TYR A 29 -14.20 -5.07 -9.66
N GLU A 30 -14.79 -4.02 -10.18
CA GLU A 30 -14.03 -3.04 -10.96
C GLU A 30 -12.80 -2.52 -10.20
N VAL A 31 -12.63 -2.95 -8.95
CA VAL A 31 -11.73 -2.36 -7.95
C VAL A 31 -10.76 -3.35 -7.31
N ILE A 32 -10.76 -4.65 -7.67
CA ILE A 32 -9.72 -5.56 -7.17
C ILE A 32 -8.40 -5.31 -7.87
N SER A 33 -7.49 -4.70 -7.13
CA SER A 33 -6.11 -4.49 -7.56
C SER A 33 -5.18 -5.64 -7.14
N PRO A 34 -3.98 -5.76 -7.69
CA PRO A 34 -2.99 -6.73 -7.27
C PRO A 34 -2.49 -6.53 -5.82
N ARG A 35 -2.79 -5.41 -5.18
CA ARG A 35 -2.40 -5.06 -3.79
C ARG A 35 -0.89 -5.23 -3.56
N TRP A 36 -0.11 -4.57 -4.40
CA TRP A 36 1.33 -4.73 -4.43
C TRP A 36 2.03 -4.27 -3.15
N VAL A 37 1.56 -3.17 -2.52
CA VAL A 37 2.17 -2.67 -1.27
C VAL A 37 2.01 -3.70 -0.18
N THR A 38 0.80 -4.23 0.00
CA THR A 38 0.53 -5.29 0.98
C THR A 38 1.35 -6.56 0.73
N ARG A 39 1.68 -6.87 -0.52
CA ARG A 39 2.47 -8.06 -0.91
C ARG A 39 3.97 -7.86 -0.79
N LEU A 40 4.46 -6.65 -1.06
CA LEU A 40 5.89 -6.34 -1.14
C LEU A 40 6.49 -5.83 0.15
N LEU A 41 5.66 -5.36 1.10
CA LEU A 41 6.14 -4.97 2.42
C LEU A 41 6.47 -6.19 3.28
N ASP A 42 7.56 -6.09 4.02
CA ASP A 42 7.85 -7.02 5.12
C ASP A 42 6.97 -6.68 6.31
N TRP A 43 6.23 -7.66 6.82
CA TRP A 43 5.27 -7.46 7.89
C TRP A 43 5.82 -7.88 9.24
N LYS A 44 5.71 -6.98 10.23
CA LYS A 44 6.09 -7.21 11.62
C LYS A 44 4.85 -7.30 12.52
N GLU A 45 4.80 -8.36 13.31
CA GLU A 45 3.76 -8.55 14.32
C GLU A 45 4.00 -7.64 15.51
N LEU A 46 2.95 -6.95 15.97
CA LEU A 46 2.95 -6.17 17.19
C LEU A 46 2.02 -6.78 18.23
N LYS A 47 2.49 -6.83 19.48
CA LYS A 47 1.69 -7.29 20.62
C LYS A 47 1.08 -6.15 21.43
N SER A 48 1.62 -4.94 21.29
CA SER A 48 1.24 -3.78 22.11
C SER A 48 0.49 -2.68 21.38
N GLY A 49 0.20 -2.83 20.09
CA GLY A 49 -0.50 -1.81 19.29
C GLY A 49 0.32 -0.57 18.93
N VAL A 50 1.53 -0.43 19.47
CA VAL A 50 2.46 0.70 19.22
C VAL A 50 3.83 0.16 18.89
N PHE A 51 4.43 0.66 17.83
CA PHE A 51 5.81 0.43 17.45
C PHE A 51 6.62 1.69 17.70
N ARG A 52 7.65 1.60 18.57
CA ARG A 52 8.54 2.71 18.90
C ARG A 52 9.87 2.55 18.19
N LEU A 53 10.31 3.61 17.54
CA LEU A 53 11.61 3.70 16.89
C LEU A 53 12.47 4.71 17.63
N ASN A 54 13.46 4.21 18.37
CA ASN A 54 14.45 5.05 19.03
C ASN A 54 15.46 5.56 18.00
N LYS A 55 15.82 6.84 18.08
CA LYS A 55 16.91 7.44 17.32
C LYS A 55 18.06 7.76 18.26
N VAL A 56 19.29 7.56 17.80
CA VAL A 56 20.48 8.06 18.48
C VAL A 56 20.52 9.58 18.34
N LYS A 57 20.96 10.29 19.36
CA LYS A 57 21.13 11.75 19.29
C LYS A 57 22.05 12.15 18.14
N GLU A 58 21.68 13.20 17.43
CA GLU A 58 22.53 13.77 16.39
C GLU A 58 23.84 14.29 16.99
N GLY A 59 24.96 13.88 16.42
CA GLY A 59 26.32 14.24 16.88
C GLY A 59 27.08 13.12 17.58
N GLU A 60 26.43 12.04 18.01
CA GLU A 60 27.08 10.88 18.68
C GLU A 60 27.31 9.68 17.75
N THR A 61 27.19 9.88 16.43
CA THR A 61 27.33 8.81 15.43
C THR A 61 28.79 8.48 15.06
N LEU A 62 29.75 9.24 15.55
CA LEU A 62 31.17 8.98 15.30
C LEU A 62 31.74 8.11 16.42
N LEU A 63 31.97 6.84 16.10
CA LEU A 63 32.78 5.96 16.92
C LEU A 63 34.23 6.39 16.86
N ASP A 64 34.84 6.74 18.00
CA ASP A 64 36.28 6.86 18.11
C ASP A 64 36.88 5.45 18.04
N ILE A 65 37.34 5.07 16.84
CA ILE A 65 37.93 3.78 16.59
C ILE A 65 39.44 3.94 16.61
N LEU A 66 40.12 3.21 17.48
CA LEU A 66 41.58 3.13 17.50
C LEU A 66 42.03 2.32 16.28
N CYS A 67 42.56 2.98 15.27
CA CYS A 67 43.05 2.34 14.03
C CYS A 67 44.50 1.86 14.07
N SER A 68 45.23 2.04 15.21
CA SER A 68 46.63 1.74 15.32
C SER A 68 46.91 0.82 16.49
N LEU A 69 47.70 -0.22 16.25
CA LEU A 69 48.23 -1.16 17.28
C LEU A 69 49.29 -0.55 18.18
N GLN A 70 49.72 0.71 18.00
CA GLN A 70 50.87 1.28 18.67
C GLN A 70 50.61 1.78 20.09
N ASP A 71 49.34 2.03 20.48
CA ASP A 71 48.98 2.42 21.84
C ASP A 71 47.71 1.68 22.31
N ALA A 72 47.87 0.39 22.58
CA ALA A 72 46.77 -0.42 23.13
C ALA A 72 46.43 -0.09 24.61
N SER A 73 47.03 0.95 25.17
CA SER A 73 46.85 1.29 26.59
C SER A 73 45.55 2.08 26.88
N VAL A 74 44.92 2.68 25.87
CA VAL A 74 43.67 3.44 26.03
C VAL A 74 42.71 3.06 24.94
N ILE A 75 41.82 2.10 25.21
CA ILE A 75 40.68 1.80 24.33
C ILE A 75 39.64 2.89 24.56
N PRO A 76 39.16 3.62 23.52
CA PRO A 76 38.16 4.64 23.69
C PRO A 76 36.85 4.02 24.16
N GLU A 77 36.25 4.59 25.19
CA GLU A 77 34.91 4.24 25.65
C GLU A 77 33.89 4.93 24.77
N THR A 78 32.96 4.14 24.21
CA THR A 78 31.90 4.64 23.38
C THR A 78 30.55 4.36 24.02
N SER A 79 29.72 5.39 24.17
CA SER A 79 28.35 5.29 24.63
C SER A 79 27.42 6.00 23.62
N PHE A 80 26.22 5.49 23.46
CA PHE A 80 25.20 6.10 22.64
C PHE A 80 24.03 6.53 23.50
N ASP A 81 23.70 7.83 23.44
CA ASP A 81 22.48 8.36 24.01
C ASP A 81 21.34 8.33 22.98
N TYR A 82 20.13 8.04 23.45
CA TYR A 82 18.93 8.09 22.61
C TYR A 82 18.28 9.46 22.66
N ALA A 83 17.66 9.85 21.54
CA ALA A 83 16.83 11.04 21.50
C ALA A 83 15.64 10.89 22.48
N PRO A 84 15.25 11.97 23.19
CA PRO A 84 14.18 11.91 24.19
C PRO A 84 12.80 11.60 23.57
N ASP A 85 12.61 11.91 22.29
CA ASP A 85 11.34 11.76 21.57
C ASP A 85 11.43 10.63 20.52
N PRO A 86 11.15 9.36 20.89
CA PRO A 86 11.10 8.27 19.94
C PRO A 86 9.95 8.46 18.95
N ARG A 87 10.16 8.11 17.69
CA ARG A 87 9.09 8.11 16.70
C ARG A 87 8.15 6.94 16.98
N GLU A 88 6.87 7.23 17.14
CA GLU A 88 5.86 6.23 17.43
C GLU A 88 4.93 6.00 16.22
N TYR A 89 4.64 4.72 15.95
CA TYR A 89 3.67 4.29 14.96
C TYR A 89 2.59 3.47 15.64
N THR A 90 1.37 3.95 15.61
CA THR A 90 0.21 3.27 16.16
C THR A 90 -0.45 2.38 15.11
N LEU A 91 -1.02 1.25 15.54
CA LEU A 91 -1.88 0.46 14.69
C LEU A 91 -3.24 1.14 14.53
N ASN A 92 -3.72 1.18 13.31
CA ASN A 92 -5.05 1.66 12.98
C ASN A 92 -5.98 0.49 12.69
N SER A 93 -7.26 0.66 12.98
CA SER A 93 -8.28 -0.35 12.76
C SER A 93 -9.20 0.01 11.60
N ILE A 94 -9.44 -0.94 10.72
CA ILE A 94 -10.47 -0.90 9.69
C ILE A 94 -11.52 -1.92 10.13
N SER A 95 -12.71 -1.49 10.49
CA SER A 95 -13.75 -2.40 10.99
C SER A 95 -15.06 -2.19 10.26
N THR A 96 -15.77 -3.29 10.03
CA THR A 96 -17.12 -3.28 9.45
C THR A 96 -17.95 -4.41 10.05
N VAL A 97 -19.27 -4.24 10.03
CA VAL A 97 -20.20 -5.30 10.43
C VAL A 97 -20.93 -5.79 9.19
N LEU A 98 -20.72 -7.07 8.89
CA LEU A 98 -21.46 -7.76 7.85
C LEU A 98 -22.73 -8.37 8.47
N LYS A 99 -23.90 -8.07 7.90
CA LYS A 99 -25.17 -8.70 8.26
C LYS A 99 -25.62 -9.63 7.13
N VAL A 100 -25.92 -10.88 7.47
CA VAL A 100 -26.35 -11.91 6.53
C VAL A 100 -27.74 -12.40 6.95
N ASN A 101 -28.69 -12.39 6.01
CA ASN A 101 -30.03 -12.93 6.25
C ASN A 101 -29.95 -14.48 6.32
N THR A 102 -30.15 -15.06 7.49
CA THR A 102 -30.01 -16.49 7.70
C THR A 102 -31.05 -17.29 6.94
N ARG A 103 -32.30 -16.81 6.84
CA ARG A 103 -33.37 -17.50 6.13
C ARG A 103 -33.07 -17.62 4.63
N LEU A 104 -32.62 -16.52 4.01
CA LEU A 104 -32.21 -16.56 2.59
C LEU A 104 -30.96 -17.41 2.40
N SER A 105 -29.99 -17.31 3.30
CA SER A 105 -28.77 -18.12 3.25
C SER A 105 -29.07 -19.63 3.38
N ASP A 106 -30.04 -20.02 4.21
CA ASP A 106 -30.42 -21.41 4.35
C ASP A 106 -31.20 -21.95 3.15
N VAL A 107 -32.09 -21.15 2.58
CA VAL A 107 -32.90 -21.53 1.40
C VAL A 107 -32.03 -21.66 0.14
N TYR A 108 -31.06 -20.78 -0.05
CA TYR A 108 -30.21 -20.73 -1.24
C TYR A 108 -28.76 -21.11 -0.94
N LYS A 109 -28.56 -22.15 -0.11
CA LYS A 109 -27.22 -22.56 0.33
C LYS A 109 -26.46 -23.36 -0.72
N GLU A 110 -27.14 -24.14 -1.51
CA GLU A 110 -26.51 -24.98 -2.53
C GLU A 110 -26.64 -24.38 -3.93
N PRO A 111 -25.58 -24.50 -4.78
CA PRO A 111 -24.32 -25.18 -4.56
C PRO A 111 -23.28 -24.35 -3.77
N PHE A 112 -23.57 -23.12 -3.37
CA PHE A 112 -22.64 -22.20 -2.70
C PHE A 112 -23.15 -21.71 -1.36
N ASP A 113 -22.27 -21.74 -0.35
CA ASP A 113 -22.52 -21.13 0.96
C ASP A 113 -22.48 -19.60 0.84
N GLN A 114 -23.64 -18.98 0.80
CA GLN A 114 -23.80 -17.54 0.66
C GLN A 114 -23.11 -16.76 1.78
N THR A 115 -23.10 -17.29 3.01
CA THR A 115 -22.43 -16.63 4.13
C THR A 115 -20.94 -16.55 3.89
N LYS A 116 -20.32 -17.65 3.42
CA LYS A 116 -18.90 -17.65 3.08
C LYS A 116 -18.58 -16.71 1.94
N GLU A 117 -19.43 -16.67 0.91
CA GLU A 117 -19.21 -15.77 -0.24
C GLU A 117 -19.32 -14.30 0.18
N GLN A 118 -20.30 -13.92 0.99
CA GLN A 118 -20.42 -12.56 1.49
C GLN A 118 -19.26 -12.17 2.40
N LEU A 119 -18.80 -13.09 3.27
CA LEU A 119 -17.61 -12.88 4.08
C LEU A 119 -16.37 -12.69 3.19
N ARG A 120 -16.20 -13.55 2.17
CA ARG A 120 -15.09 -13.43 1.22
C ARG A 120 -15.08 -12.06 0.53
N LEU A 121 -16.22 -11.63 0.02
CA LEU A 121 -16.37 -10.34 -0.66
C LEU A 121 -16.06 -9.16 0.28
N SER A 122 -16.56 -9.23 1.52
CA SER A 122 -16.29 -8.20 2.54
C SER A 122 -14.81 -8.15 2.91
N ILE A 123 -14.15 -9.30 3.05
CA ILE A 123 -12.71 -9.39 3.33
C ILE A 123 -11.90 -8.80 2.17
N GLU A 124 -12.27 -9.10 0.92
CA GLU A 124 -11.58 -8.54 -0.24
C GLU A 124 -11.72 -7.00 -0.29
N SER A 125 -12.91 -6.47 -0.03
CA SER A 125 -13.14 -5.02 0.07
C SER A 125 -12.29 -4.38 1.19
N MET A 126 -12.18 -5.02 2.35
CA MET A 126 -11.33 -4.54 3.44
C MET A 126 -9.85 -4.53 3.06
N LYS A 127 -9.36 -5.54 2.35
CA LYS A 127 -7.97 -5.60 1.86
C LYS A 127 -7.68 -4.52 0.81
N GLU A 128 -8.65 -4.21 -0.06
CA GLU A 128 -8.54 -3.07 -0.98
C GLU A 128 -8.45 -1.74 -0.21
N ARG A 129 -9.27 -1.59 0.82
CA ARG A 129 -9.20 -0.42 1.71
C ARG A 129 -7.88 -0.34 2.45
N GLN A 130 -7.34 -1.48 2.92
CA GLN A 130 -6.02 -1.56 3.54
C GLN A 130 -4.93 -1.02 2.59
N GLU A 131 -4.89 -1.51 1.36
CA GLU A 131 -3.92 -1.06 0.35
C GLU A 131 -4.00 0.45 0.13
N SER A 132 -5.22 0.98 -0.03
CA SER A 132 -5.44 2.42 -0.19
C SER A 132 -4.97 3.23 1.02
N LEU A 133 -5.22 2.76 2.24
CA LEU A 133 -4.83 3.46 3.46
C LEU A 133 -3.33 3.38 3.73
N LEU A 134 -2.67 2.28 3.40
CA LEU A 134 -1.20 2.18 3.48
C LEU A 134 -0.51 3.25 2.61
N ILE A 135 -1.13 3.66 1.50
CA ILE A 135 -0.58 4.69 0.63
C ILE A 135 -1.02 6.09 1.05
N ASN A 136 -2.33 6.29 1.29
CA ASN A 136 -2.95 7.63 1.35
C ASN A 136 -3.41 8.05 2.75
N SER A 137 -3.31 7.22 3.78
CA SER A 137 -3.76 7.61 5.13
C SER A 137 -3.05 8.89 5.58
N PRO A 138 -3.77 9.86 6.17
CA PRO A 138 -3.17 11.07 6.74
C PRO A 138 -2.29 10.78 7.97
N ASP A 139 -2.52 9.65 8.65
CA ASP A 139 -1.83 9.32 9.89
C ASP A 139 -0.58 8.45 9.66
N TYR A 140 -0.68 7.45 8.79
CA TYR A 140 0.38 6.45 8.59
C TYR A 140 0.66 6.10 7.12
N GLY A 141 0.02 6.78 6.18
CA GLY A 141 0.21 6.53 4.74
C GLY A 141 1.63 6.84 4.29
N LEU A 142 2.12 6.10 3.30
CA LEU A 142 3.45 6.29 2.74
C LEU A 142 3.63 7.72 2.20
N LEU A 143 2.58 8.29 1.57
CA LEU A 143 2.64 9.66 1.05
C LEU A 143 2.87 10.72 2.15
N VAL A 144 2.30 10.55 3.34
CA VAL A 144 2.45 11.48 4.45
C VAL A 144 3.77 11.28 5.19
N ASN A 145 4.19 10.03 5.35
CA ASN A 145 5.41 9.68 6.08
C ASN A 145 6.71 9.92 5.29
N GLY A 146 6.64 10.27 4.01
CA GLY A 146 7.81 10.69 3.26
C GLY A 146 8.37 12.00 3.82
N SER A 147 9.64 11.97 4.24
CA SER A 147 10.34 13.16 4.74
C SER A 147 10.36 14.29 3.72
N LYS A 148 10.31 15.55 4.19
CA LYS A 148 10.38 16.73 3.31
C LYS A 148 11.67 16.78 2.48
N THR A 149 12.77 16.27 3.02
CA THR A 149 14.07 16.20 2.35
C THR A 149 14.11 15.16 1.24
N GLN A 150 13.21 14.18 1.28
CA GLN A 150 13.10 13.08 0.32
C GLN A 150 12.04 13.34 -0.77
N ARG A 151 11.46 14.54 -0.79
CA ARG A 151 10.48 14.96 -1.80
C ARG A 151 11.16 15.78 -2.88
N ILE A 152 10.93 15.41 -4.13
CA ILE A 152 11.38 16.15 -5.30
C ILE A 152 10.20 16.39 -6.24
N LYS A 153 10.25 17.45 -7.01
CA LYS A 153 9.26 17.72 -8.06
C LYS A 153 9.82 17.36 -9.43
N THR A 154 8.93 16.99 -10.34
CA THR A 154 9.31 16.80 -11.74
C THR A 154 9.91 18.08 -12.32
N ARG A 155 10.92 17.94 -13.19
CA ARG A 155 11.59 19.09 -13.84
C ARG A 155 10.76 19.68 -14.97
N THR A 156 10.05 18.83 -15.72
CA THR A 156 9.35 19.20 -16.97
C THR A 156 7.86 18.89 -16.95
N GLY A 157 7.32 18.42 -15.83
CA GLY A 157 5.94 17.98 -15.69
C GLY A 157 5.77 16.47 -15.84
N PRO A 158 5.98 15.85 -17.01
CA PRO A 158 5.96 14.40 -17.14
C PRO A 158 7.17 13.76 -16.44
N PRO A 159 7.06 12.48 -16.00
CA PRO A 159 8.13 11.80 -15.29
C PRO A 159 9.24 11.42 -16.27
N THR A 160 10.42 12.00 -16.09
CA THR A 160 11.58 11.76 -16.94
C THR A 160 12.55 10.72 -16.35
N PRO A 161 13.42 10.10 -17.16
CA PRO A 161 14.53 9.29 -16.67
C PRO A 161 15.38 10.00 -15.61
N ASP A 162 15.69 11.28 -15.82
CA ASP A 162 16.48 12.08 -14.88
C ASP A 162 15.77 12.30 -13.54
N ASP A 163 14.43 12.38 -13.54
CA ASP A 163 13.64 12.51 -12.30
C ASP A 163 13.69 11.21 -11.49
N LEU A 164 13.60 10.06 -12.17
CA LEU A 164 13.73 8.76 -11.51
C LEU A 164 15.17 8.51 -11.02
N ASP A 165 16.19 8.90 -11.79
CA ASP A 165 17.59 8.83 -11.37
C ASP A 165 17.84 9.71 -10.13
N SER A 166 17.26 10.91 -10.07
CA SER A 166 17.34 11.77 -8.88
C SER A 166 16.62 11.19 -7.66
N LEU A 167 15.55 10.42 -7.88
CA LEU A 167 14.86 9.72 -6.80
C LEU A 167 15.72 8.54 -6.28
N ILE A 168 16.40 7.81 -7.19
CA ILE A 168 17.36 6.75 -6.83
C ILE A 168 18.51 7.32 -6.01
N GLU A 169 19.06 8.48 -6.38
CA GLU A 169 20.12 9.15 -5.63
C GLU A 169 19.73 9.39 -4.17
N ARG A 170 18.46 9.74 -3.90
CA ARG A 170 17.96 9.95 -2.54
C ARG A 170 17.74 8.68 -1.76
N VAL A 171 17.29 7.60 -2.41
CA VAL A 171 17.02 6.29 -1.78
C VAL A 171 18.08 5.27 -2.22
N TRP A 172 19.36 5.68 -2.25
CA TRP A 172 20.45 4.91 -2.88
C TRP A 172 20.80 3.58 -2.19
N LYS A 173 20.47 3.44 -0.90
CA LYS A 173 20.77 2.22 -0.12
C LYS A 173 19.78 1.10 -0.46
N GLU A 174 20.00 0.37 -1.54
CA GLU A 174 19.20 -0.80 -1.97
C GLU A 174 17.67 -0.54 -2.10
N PRO A 175 17.25 0.39 -2.96
CA PRO A 175 15.82 0.60 -3.23
C PRO A 175 15.17 -0.68 -3.78
N SER A 176 13.94 -0.97 -3.36
CA SER A 176 13.26 -2.23 -3.69
C SER A 176 12.36 -2.10 -4.91
N PHE A 177 11.53 -1.06 -4.99
CA PHE A 177 10.63 -0.84 -6.12
C PHE A 177 10.14 0.61 -6.18
N PHE A 178 9.78 1.04 -7.39
CA PHE A 178 8.95 2.22 -7.60
C PHE A 178 7.48 1.85 -7.52
N LEU A 179 6.66 2.71 -6.94
CA LEU A 179 5.21 2.61 -6.92
C LEU A 179 4.64 3.79 -7.70
N ALA A 180 3.88 3.51 -8.76
CA ALA A 180 3.35 4.54 -9.65
C ALA A 180 1.93 4.23 -10.11
N HIS A 181 1.13 5.26 -10.40
CA HIS A 181 -0.17 5.08 -11.05
C HIS A 181 0.05 4.54 -12.49
N PRO A 182 -0.80 3.64 -13.01
CA PRO A 182 -0.63 3.08 -14.37
C PRO A 182 -0.45 4.15 -15.45
N SER A 183 -1.16 5.28 -15.34
CA SER A 183 -1.02 6.41 -16.26
C SER A 183 0.35 7.10 -16.15
N ALA A 184 0.97 7.13 -14.96
CA ALA A 184 2.32 7.66 -14.78
C ALA A 184 3.37 6.71 -15.36
N VAL A 185 3.16 5.40 -15.24
CA VAL A 185 4.00 4.38 -15.90
C VAL A 185 3.97 4.56 -17.42
N ALA A 186 2.78 4.77 -17.99
CA ALA A 186 2.63 5.05 -19.42
C ALA A 186 3.29 6.38 -19.83
N ALA A 187 3.17 7.43 -19.00
CA ALA A 187 3.82 8.72 -19.24
C ALA A 187 5.35 8.58 -19.23
N PHE A 188 5.90 7.84 -18.27
CA PHE A 188 7.33 7.52 -18.22
C PHE A 188 7.80 6.77 -19.46
N GLY A 189 7.03 5.78 -19.92
CA GLY A 189 7.33 5.05 -21.16
C GLY A 189 7.40 5.97 -22.38
N ARG A 190 6.48 6.95 -22.51
CA ARG A 190 6.49 7.95 -23.58
C ARG A 190 7.76 8.82 -23.54
N GLU A 191 8.13 9.29 -22.35
CA GLU A 191 9.36 10.08 -22.15
C GLU A 191 10.62 9.28 -22.48
N CYS A 192 10.68 8.01 -22.12
CA CYS A 192 11.78 7.12 -22.48
C CYS A 192 11.86 6.91 -24.00
N THR A 193 10.72 6.69 -24.65
CA THR A 193 10.65 6.53 -26.12
C THR A 193 11.12 7.80 -26.83
N LEU A 194 10.67 8.98 -26.38
CA LEU A 194 11.09 10.28 -26.95
C LEU A 194 12.60 10.49 -26.88
N ARG A 195 13.24 9.99 -25.81
CA ARG A 195 14.70 10.10 -25.60
C ARG A 195 15.49 8.96 -26.21
N GLY A 196 14.84 7.98 -26.84
CA GLY A 196 15.49 6.80 -27.42
C GLY A 196 16.10 5.84 -26.38
N VAL A 197 15.62 5.86 -25.15
CA VAL A 197 16.08 4.99 -24.05
C VAL A 197 14.92 4.11 -23.59
N PRO A 198 14.63 2.99 -24.29
CA PRO A 198 13.52 2.13 -23.90
C PRO A 198 13.80 1.47 -22.53
N PRO A 199 12.83 1.43 -21.62
CA PRO A 199 12.98 0.78 -20.33
C PRO A 199 13.05 -0.75 -20.52
N VAL A 200 13.79 -1.41 -19.66
CA VAL A 200 13.89 -2.88 -19.64
C VAL A 200 12.65 -3.45 -18.96
N VAL A 201 12.15 -4.57 -19.47
CA VAL A 201 11.03 -5.32 -18.91
C VAL A 201 11.54 -6.57 -18.20
N VAL A 202 11.06 -6.82 -16.99
CA VAL A 202 11.41 -8.00 -16.20
C VAL A 202 10.12 -8.71 -15.79
N GLU A 203 10.11 -10.03 -15.84
CA GLU A 203 8.98 -10.83 -15.35
C GLU A 203 9.09 -11.04 -13.84
N MET A 204 8.06 -10.61 -13.11
CA MET A 204 7.91 -10.84 -11.68
C MET A 204 6.47 -11.22 -11.36
N PHE A 205 6.30 -12.20 -10.46
CA PHE A 205 4.97 -12.67 -10.03
C PHE A 205 4.03 -13.09 -11.18
N GLY A 206 4.61 -13.57 -12.29
CA GLY A 206 3.87 -13.98 -13.48
C GLY A 206 3.32 -12.81 -14.32
N SER A 207 3.87 -11.61 -14.16
CA SER A 207 3.50 -10.42 -14.92
C SER A 207 4.75 -9.65 -15.35
N PRO A 208 4.73 -8.99 -16.54
CA PRO A 208 5.81 -8.14 -16.98
C PRO A 208 5.77 -6.78 -16.27
N PHE A 209 6.91 -6.35 -15.74
CA PHE A 209 7.11 -5.04 -15.12
C PHE A 209 8.17 -4.25 -15.88
N ILE A 210 7.88 -2.99 -16.15
CA ILE A 210 8.92 -2.05 -16.61
C ILE A 210 9.87 -1.80 -15.44
N THR A 211 11.18 -1.78 -15.73
CA THR A 211 12.21 -1.45 -14.74
C THR A 211 12.99 -0.22 -15.15
N TRP A 212 13.45 0.53 -14.18
CA TRP A 212 14.42 1.60 -14.38
C TRP A 212 15.65 1.35 -13.52
N ARG A 213 16.84 1.30 -14.17
CA ARG A 213 18.10 0.93 -13.50
C ARG A 213 18.04 -0.40 -12.73
N GLY A 214 17.23 -1.36 -13.21
CA GLY A 214 17.03 -2.65 -12.54
C GLY A 214 15.99 -2.65 -11.42
N ILE A 215 15.42 -1.49 -11.07
CA ILE A 215 14.38 -1.36 -10.05
C ILE A 215 13.02 -1.43 -10.74
N PRO A 216 12.12 -2.35 -10.33
CA PRO A 216 10.81 -2.50 -10.94
C PRO A 216 9.88 -1.32 -10.63
N ILE A 217 9.09 -0.93 -11.63
CA ILE A 217 8.03 0.07 -11.49
C ILE A 217 6.71 -0.67 -11.34
N VAL A 218 6.18 -0.66 -10.15
CA VAL A 218 4.98 -1.41 -9.76
C VAL A 218 3.74 -0.53 -9.93
N PRO A 219 2.78 -0.93 -10.78
CA PRO A 219 1.57 -0.14 -11.01
C PRO A 219 0.57 -0.30 -9.86
N THR A 220 0.02 0.81 -9.37
CA THR A 220 -1.09 0.83 -8.42
C THR A 220 -2.12 1.89 -8.78
N ASP A 221 -3.40 1.54 -8.70
CA ASP A 221 -4.53 2.46 -8.89
C ASP A 221 -4.84 3.29 -7.62
N LYS A 222 -4.18 2.98 -6.51
CA LYS A 222 -4.42 3.65 -5.22
C LYS A 222 -3.67 4.98 -5.08
N LEU A 223 -2.68 5.26 -5.92
CA LEU A 223 -2.11 6.59 -6.04
C LEU A 223 -3.12 7.50 -6.74
N LEU A 224 -3.60 8.52 -6.03
CA LEU A 224 -4.63 9.42 -6.54
C LEU A 224 -4.09 10.28 -7.68
N VAL A 225 -4.96 10.56 -8.64
CA VAL A 225 -4.69 11.46 -9.75
C VAL A 225 -5.57 12.70 -9.60
N ASP A 226 -4.94 13.85 -9.42
CA ASP A 226 -5.62 15.13 -9.38
C ASP A 226 -5.88 15.60 -10.81
N GLY A 227 -7.14 15.69 -11.20
CA GLY A 227 -7.52 16.19 -12.50
C GLY A 227 -8.77 15.51 -13.07
N LYS A 228 -9.34 16.13 -14.09
CA LYS A 228 -10.53 15.59 -14.79
C LYS A 228 -10.09 14.66 -15.92
N ARG A 229 -10.71 13.49 -16.00
CA ARG A 229 -10.54 12.60 -17.15
C ARG A 229 -11.08 13.28 -18.40
N ARG A 230 -10.20 13.51 -19.38
CA ARG A 230 -10.58 14.06 -20.70
C ARG A 230 -10.94 12.94 -21.68
N PRO A 231 -11.72 13.22 -22.74
CA PRO A 231 -12.02 12.21 -23.78
C PRO A 231 -10.78 11.62 -24.44
N GLN A 232 -9.68 12.37 -24.52
CA GLN A 232 -8.40 11.97 -25.13
C GLN A 232 -7.48 11.19 -24.20
N GLY A 233 -7.89 10.92 -22.94
CA GLY A 233 -7.11 10.17 -21.98
C GLY A 233 -7.04 10.82 -20.58
N PRO A 234 -6.37 10.17 -19.64
CA PRO A 234 -6.20 10.72 -18.30
C PRO A 234 -5.34 11.98 -18.35
N ASN A 235 -5.81 13.05 -17.71
CA ASN A 235 -5.07 14.29 -17.53
C ASN A 235 -5.09 14.65 -16.05
N GLY A 236 -3.95 14.95 -15.48
CA GLY A 236 -3.83 15.31 -14.08
C GLY A 236 -2.42 15.13 -13.56
N LYS A 237 -2.28 15.31 -12.26
CA LYS A 237 -1.03 15.11 -11.54
C LYS A 237 -1.18 13.96 -10.56
N THR A 238 -0.09 13.23 -10.38
CA THR A 238 0.02 12.16 -9.40
C THR A 238 1.42 12.16 -8.80
N ASN A 239 1.70 11.19 -7.93
CA ASN A 239 3.02 11.02 -7.33
C ASN A 239 3.61 9.66 -7.74
N ILE A 240 4.95 9.58 -7.73
CA ILE A 240 5.69 8.31 -7.83
C ILE A 240 6.47 8.16 -6.53
N LEU A 241 6.40 6.97 -5.92
CA LEU A 241 7.16 6.64 -4.72
C LEU A 241 8.31 5.71 -5.08
N LEU A 242 9.48 5.89 -4.47
CA LEU A 242 10.56 4.91 -4.45
C LEU A 242 10.71 4.40 -3.03
N VAL A 243 10.60 3.09 -2.86
CA VAL A 243 10.50 2.44 -1.55
C VAL A 243 11.65 1.45 -1.39
N ARG A 244 12.35 1.55 -0.25
CA ARG A 244 13.21 0.51 0.28
C ARG A 244 12.43 -0.25 1.35
N THR A 245 12.34 -1.57 1.25
CA THR A 245 11.59 -2.41 2.19
C THR A 245 12.48 -3.26 3.05
N GLY A 246 11.97 -3.63 4.22
CA GLY A 246 12.59 -4.59 5.11
C GLY A 246 13.28 -3.97 6.32
N GLU A 247 13.14 -4.64 7.48
CA GLU A 247 13.73 -4.19 8.74
C GLU A 247 15.26 -4.21 8.70
N LYS A 248 15.84 -5.25 8.11
CA LYS A 248 17.32 -5.40 7.98
C LYS A 248 17.94 -4.29 7.13
N LYS A 249 17.21 -3.79 6.15
CA LYS A 249 17.62 -2.69 5.27
C LYS A 249 17.23 -1.32 5.82
N GLN A 250 16.71 -1.27 7.04
CA GLN A 250 16.16 -0.04 7.64
C GLN A 250 15.14 0.65 6.72
N GLY A 251 14.35 -0.16 6.02
CA GLY A 251 13.38 0.28 5.04
C GLY A 251 12.00 0.56 5.62
N VAL A 252 11.03 0.53 4.76
CA VAL A 252 9.60 0.56 5.13
C VAL A 252 9.15 -0.83 5.51
N ILE A 253 8.40 -0.94 6.60
CA ILE A 253 7.80 -2.18 7.07
C ILE A 253 6.30 -2.02 7.28
N GLY A 254 5.56 -3.10 7.06
CA GLY A 254 4.16 -3.20 7.45
C GLY A 254 4.04 -3.66 8.91
N LEU A 255 3.07 -3.13 9.63
CA LEU A 255 2.79 -3.50 11.01
C LEU A 255 1.39 -4.10 11.10
N TYR A 256 1.22 -5.17 11.87
CA TYR A 256 -0.07 -5.79 12.11
C TYR A 256 -0.21 -6.30 13.54
N GLN A 257 -1.45 -6.40 14.02
CA GLN A 257 -1.77 -7.04 15.31
C GLN A 257 -1.93 -8.54 15.09
N GLY A 258 -1.14 -9.35 15.76
CA GLY A 258 -1.31 -10.81 15.79
C GLY A 258 -2.07 -11.30 17.01
N GLY A 259 -2.39 -12.60 17.01
CA GLY A 259 -3.05 -13.27 18.14
C GLY A 259 -4.51 -12.84 18.35
N LEU A 260 -5.19 -12.35 17.31
CA LEU A 260 -6.59 -11.93 17.38
C LEU A 260 -7.53 -13.14 17.44
N GLN A 261 -8.57 -13.04 18.28
CA GLN A 261 -9.62 -14.05 18.29
C GLN A 261 -10.36 -14.07 16.93
N GLY A 262 -10.42 -15.26 16.29
CA GLY A 262 -11.01 -15.41 14.96
C GLY A 262 -10.13 -14.85 13.84
N GLU A 263 -8.81 -14.84 14.02
CA GLU A 263 -7.86 -14.42 13.01
C GLU A 263 -7.93 -15.31 11.76
N GLN A 264 -8.12 -14.70 10.59
CA GLN A 264 -8.18 -15.38 9.28
C GLN A 264 -6.90 -15.15 8.47
N SER A 265 -6.27 -14.00 8.65
CA SER A 265 -5.00 -13.63 8.03
C SER A 265 -4.35 -12.51 8.86
N ARG A 266 -3.12 -12.12 8.54
CA ARG A 266 -2.34 -11.11 9.28
C ARG A 266 -3.19 -9.90 9.67
N GLY A 267 -3.46 -9.76 10.98
CA GLY A 267 -4.21 -8.65 11.53
C GLY A 267 -5.70 -8.60 11.21
N LEU A 268 -6.23 -9.57 10.45
CA LEU A 268 -7.64 -9.66 10.09
C LEU A 268 -8.36 -10.68 10.98
N SER A 269 -9.35 -10.24 11.70
CA SER A 269 -10.24 -11.08 12.51
C SER A 269 -11.67 -11.01 12.04
N VAL A 270 -12.37 -12.14 12.13
CA VAL A 270 -13.81 -12.27 11.88
C VAL A 270 -14.45 -12.85 13.12
N LYS A 271 -15.35 -12.08 13.75
CA LYS A 271 -16.06 -12.48 14.98
C LYS A 271 -17.54 -12.55 14.72
N TYR A 272 -18.14 -13.68 15.02
CA TYR A 272 -19.59 -13.82 15.05
C TYR A 272 -20.18 -13.08 16.25
N MET A 273 -21.20 -12.24 16.01
CA MET A 273 -21.82 -11.39 17.03
C MET A 273 -23.20 -11.89 17.50
N GLY A 274 -23.77 -12.83 16.77
CA GLY A 274 -25.09 -13.37 17.07
C GLY A 274 -26.12 -13.15 15.95
N ILE A 275 -27.34 -13.61 16.19
CA ILE A 275 -28.49 -13.42 15.29
C ILE A 275 -29.47 -12.48 15.98
N ASP A 276 -29.93 -11.49 15.24
CA ASP A 276 -30.95 -10.55 15.73
C ASP A 276 -32.39 -11.14 15.65
N LYS A 277 -33.35 -10.40 16.17
CA LYS A 277 -34.76 -10.84 16.19
C LYS A 277 -35.38 -10.96 14.81
N GLU A 278 -34.78 -10.36 13.81
CA GLU A 278 -35.23 -10.35 12.42
C GLU A 278 -34.62 -11.52 11.61
N GLY A 279 -33.70 -12.27 12.24
CA GLY A 279 -33.04 -13.42 11.61
C GLY A 279 -31.80 -13.06 10.81
N TYR A 280 -31.11 -11.96 11.13
CA TYR A 280 -29.84 -11.59 10.54
C TYR A 280 -28.68 -12.02 11.44
N ALA A 281 -27.76 -12.78 10.88
CA ALA A 281 -26.48 -13.10 11.50
C ALA A 281 -25.50 -11.92 11.28
N SER A 282 -24.90 -11.44 12.35
CA SER A 282 -23.95 -10.34 12.33
C SER A 282 -22.53 -10.85 12.56
N TYR A 283 -21.60 -10.38 11.72
CA TYR A 283 -20.18 -10.68 11.80
C TYR A 283 -19.39 -9.38 11.88
N LEU A 284 -18.57 -9.22 12.92
CA LEU A 284 -17.62 -8.13 13.03
C LEU A 284 -16.33 -8.52 12.32
N LEU A 285 -16.00 -7.79 11.27
CA LEU A 285 -14.72 -7.89 10.59
C LEU A 285 -13.83 -6.74 11.05
N SER A 286 -12.63 -7.04 11.51
CA SER A 286 -11.66 -6.03 11.96
C SER A 286 -10.29 -6.35 11.40
N LEU A 287 -9.63 -5.33 10.85
CA LEU A 287 -8.28 -5.41 10.31
C LEU A 287 -7.42 -4.34 10.98
N TYR A 288 -6.32 -4.75 11.59
CA TYR A 288 -5.39 -3.86 12.29
C TYR A 288 -4.07 -3.82 11.52
N CYS A 289 -3.75 -2.65 11.00
CA CYS A 289 -2.53 -2.45 10.24
C CYS A 289 -1.99 -1.03 10.34
N SER A 290 -0.71 -0.87 10.03
CA SER A 290 -0.03 0.41 9.86
C SER A 290 1.20 0.21 8.97
N ALA A 291 1.88 1.30 8.63
CA ALA A 291 3.18 1.28 7.98
C ALA A 291 4.17 2.13 8.77
N ALA A 292 5.40 1.67 8.89
CA ALA A 292 6.48 2.40 9.54
C ALA A 292 7.64 2.62 8.58
N VAL A 293 8.14 3.84 8.51
CA VAL A 293 9.34 4.23 7.79
C VAL A 293 10.48 4.31 8.81
N LEU A 294 11.42 3.36 8.77
CA LEU A 294 12.45 3.23 9.80
C LEU A 294 13.48 4.36 9.74
N VAL A 295 13.88 4.77 8.55
CA VAL A 295 14.76 5.93 8.33
C VAL A 295 14.22 6.81 7.21
N ASP A 296 14.51 8.08 7.27
CA ASP A 296 13.93 9.05 6.34
C ASP A 296 14.33 8.80 4.88
N ASP A 297 15.52 8.25 4.63
CA ASP A 297 16.02 7.90 3.30
C ASP A 297 15.47 6.57 2.74
N ALA A 298 14.53 5.92 3.44
CA ALA A 298 13.89 4.70 2.99
C ALA A 298 12.75 4.93 1.99
N LEU A 299 12.27 6.16 1.89
CA LEU A 299 11.10 6.51 1.09
C LEU A 299 11.34 7.84 0.37
N GLY A 300 11.42 7.80 -0.96
CA GLY A 300 11.47 8.98 -1.81
C GLY A 300 10.12 9.24 -2.49
N VAL A 301 9.77 10.51 -2.69
CA VAL A 301 8.52 10.93 -3.33
C VAL A 301 8.82 11.88 -4.47
N LEU A 302 8.43 11.52 -5.70
CA LEU A 302 8.38 12.41 -6.85
C LEU A 302 6.98 13.00 -6.93
N GLU A 303 6.88 14.32 -6.75
CA GLU A 303 5.62 15.05 -6.73
C GLU A 303 5.34 15.73 -8.08
N ASP A 304 4.08 16.12 -8.27
CA ASP A 304 3.60 16.89 -9.42
C ASP A 304 3.78 16.17 -10.78
N VAL A 305 3.77 14.84 -10.79
CA VAL A 305 3.94 14.03 -12.00
C VAL A 305 2.75 14.20 -12.96
N GLU A 306 2.95 14.87 -14.07
CA GLU A 306 1.93 15.08 -15.10
C GLU A 306 1.77 13.86 -16.02
N ILE A 307 0.55 13.36 -16.16
CA ILE A 307 0.25 12.14 -16.91
C ILE A 307 -0.37 12.39 -18.28
N GLY A 308 -0.83 13.60 -18.54
CA GLY A 308 -1.59 13.97 -19.75
C GLY A 308 -0.77 14.56 -20.89
N VAL A 309 0.54 14.45 -20.86
CA VAL A 309 1.42 14.96 -21.93
C VAL A 309 1.60 13.87 -22.97
N TYR A 310 1.22 14.19 -24.23
CA TYR A 310 1.35 13.35 -25.41
C TYR A 310 2.22 14.07 -26.44
N HIS A 311 3.02 13.31 -27.19
CA HIS A 311 3.99 13.86 -28.13
C HIS A 311 3.59 13.63 -29.60
N ASP A 312 2.31 13.41 -29.86
CA ASP A 312 1.79 13.07 -31.20
C ASP A 312 2.14 14.11 -32.28
N GLU A 313 2.24 15.39 -31.87
CA GLU A 313 2.62 16.49 -32.78
C GLU A 313 4.11 16.49 -33.16
N LYS A 314 4.96 15.75 -32.44
CA LYS A 314 6.40 15.70 -32.71
C LYS A 314 6.80 14.58 -33.68
N TYR A 315 5.88 13.67 -34.00
CA TYR A 315 6.10 12.55 -34.92
C TYR A 315 5.35 12.73 -36.24
N ALA A 316 4.61 13.83 -36.42
CA ALA A 316 4.02 14.27 -37.67
C ALA A 316 4.98 15.26 -38.37
#